data_281a59568749a401da3f251526bf7ffe
#
_entry.id   281a59568749a401da3f251526bf7ffe
#
_cell.length_a   1.000
_cell.length_b   1.000
_cell.length_c   1.000
_cell.angle_alpha   90.00
_cell.angle_beta   90.00
_cell.angle_gamma   90.00
#
_symmetry.space_group_name_H-M   'P 1'
#
loop_
_entity.id
_entity.type
_entity.pdbx_description
1 polymer ?
#
loop_
_entity_poly.entity_id
_entity_poly.type
_entity_poly.pdbx_seq_one_letter_code
_entity_poly.pdbx_strand_id
1 'polypeptide(L)'
;MANFLDKVQPKNRMQLEELIDYAFKHNIYDLNFIDTSEITDMYGLFSNVNHNFDVSSWDVSNVTNMRYTFYNCNMFIGKGLENWDVSNVTDAHCMFTGCKIFNRDLSNWDVSNMTNMMGMFYKCPIFKGKGLENWDVSKVEDMRYMFRLCKNFDCDLSNWNISNVVNIGWMFNECEMFTGKGLENWDISNVTNMFGMFCGCTNFNCDLSNWDVSNVINMYALFRKCNKFTGKGLENWNVSNVIDMRGMFKGCNRLTIPYWYDKL
;
A
#
# COMPACT_ATOMS: atom_id res chain seq x y z
N MET A 1 20.87 17.28 -34.29
CA MET A 1 20.18 17.38 -32.98
C MET A 1 18.78 17.88 -33.30
N ALA A 2 17.78 17.00 -33.26
CA ALA A 2 16.40 17.41 -33.45
C ALA A 2 15.96 18.18 -32.20
N ASN A 3 15.51 19.42 -32.39
CA ASN A 3 14.83 20.19 -31.35
C ASN A 3 13.48 19.50 -31.09
N PHE A 4 13.39 18.69 -30.02
CA PHE A 4 12.12 18.21 -29.49
C PHE A 4 11.45 19.37 -28.71
N LEU A 5 10.96 20.37 -29.44
CA LEU A 5 10.18 21.47 -28.85
C LEU A 5 8.69 21.13 -28.74
N ASP A 6 8.20 20.16 -29.50
CA ASP A 6 6.80 19.73 -29.46
C ASP A 6 6.70 18.33 -28.83
N LYS A 7 5.96 18.23 -27.72
CA LYS A 7 5.62 16.93 -27.13
C LYS A 7 4.72 16.16 -28.10
N VAL A 8 4.87 14.82 -28.10
CA VAL A 8 3.99 13.92 -28.86
C VAL A 8 2.80 13.58 -27.98
N GLN A 9 1.59 13.93 -28.43
CA GLN A 9 0.36 13.65 -27.70
C GLN A 9 -0.33 12.39 -28.25
N PRO A 10 -0.34 11.28 -27.53
CA PRO A 10 -1.13 10.10 -27.87
C PRO A 10 -2.62 10.37 -27.60
N LYS A 11 -3.48 9.99 -28.54
CA LYS A 11 -4.93 10.20 -28.41
C LYS A 11 -5.63 9.14 -27.57
N ASN A 12 -4.95 8.06 -27.25
CA ASN A 12 -5.47 6.96 -26.47
C ASN A 12 -4.34 6.10 -25.91
N ARG A 13 -4.69 5.17 -25.05
CA ARG A 13 -3.74 4.26 -24.40
C ARG A 13 -2.92 3.44 -25.40
N MET A 14 -3.49 2.93 -26.48
CA MET A 14 -2.78 2.12 -27.47
C MET A 14 -1.63 2.90 -28.11
N GLN A 15 -1.86 4.16 -28.50
CA GLN A 15 -0.82 5.03 -29.03
C GLN A 15 0.25 5.36 -27.99
N LEU A 16 -0.14 5.51 -26.72
CA LEU A 16 0.82 5.70 -25.61
C LEU A 16 1.73 4.47 -25.46
N GLU A 17 1.17 3.26 -25.46
CA GLU A 17 1.92 2.02 -25.40
C GLU A 17 2.90 1.88 -26.57
N GLU A 18 2.46 2.18 -27.79
CA GLU A 18 3.30 2.18 -29.01
C GLU A 18 4.49 3.15 -28.88
N LEU A 19 4.26 4.37 -28.35
CA LEU A 19 5.33 5.36 -28.12
C LEU A 19 6.34 4.88 -27.06
N ILE A 20 5.88 4.27 -25.97
CA ILE A 20 6.72 3.73 -24.91
C ILE A 20 7.54 2.57 -25.46
N ASP A 21 6.92 1.63 -26.18
CA ASP A 21 7.60 0.48 -26.77
C ASP A 21 8.67 0.93 -27.77
N TYR A 22 8.35 1.93 -28.60
CA TYR A 22 9.31 2.55 -29.52
C TYR A 22 10.49 3.14 -28.74
N ALA A 23 10.23 3.93 -27.70
CA ALA A 23 11.26 4.57 -26.89
C ALA A 23 12.19 3.52 -26.26
N PHE A 24 11.65 2.51 -25.59
CA PHE A 24 12.44 1.47 -24.93
C PHE A 24 13.25 0.62 -25.94
N LYS A 25 12.68 0.30 -27.09
CA LYS A 25 13.39 -0.40 -28.18
C LYS A 25 14.61 0.39 -28.68
N HIS A 26 14.56 1.72 -28.57
CA HIS A 26 15.65 2.61 -28.99
C HIS A 26 16.52 3.11 -27.81
N ASN A 27 16.38 2.50 -26.61
CA ASN A 27 17.07 2.88 -25.37
C ASN A 27 16.78 4.34 -24.94
N ILE A 28 15.60 4.85 -25.24
CA ILE A 28 15.14 6.16 -24.77
C ILE A 28 14.35 5.91 -23.48
N TYR A 29 14.95 6.29 -22.33
CA TYR A 29 14.36 6.10 -21.01
C TYR A 29 13.80 7.38 -20.41
N ASP A 30 14.04 8.52 -21.02
CA ASP A 30 13.38 9.78 -20.73
C ASP A 30 12.11 9.87 -21.58
N LEU A 31 10.96 9.67 -20.96
CA LEU A 31 9.65 9.66 -21.63
C LEU A 31 8.93 11.01 -21.53
N ASN A 32 9.62 12.06 -21.04
CA ASN A 32 9.02 13.38 -20.84
C ASN A 32 8.69 14.14 -22.13
N PHE A 33 9.07 13.58 -23.29
CA PHE A 33 8.62 14.06 -24.61
C PHE A 33 7.18 13.67 -24.94
N ILE A 34 6.54 12.81 -24.15
CA ILE A 34 5.15 12.39 -24.33
C ILE A 34 4.25 13.32 -23.52
N ASP A 35 3.23 13.87 -24.16
CA ASP A 35 2.15 14.60 -23.50
C ASP A 35 1.01 13.64 -23.14
N THR A 36 0.80 13.42 -21.86
CA THR A 36 -0.17 12.44 -21.34
C THR A 36 -1.49 13.07 -20.89
N SER A 37 -1.70 14.36 -21.14
CA SER A 37 -2.87 15.11 -20.65
C SER A 37 -4.24 14.54 -21.08
N GLU A 38 -4.30 13.81 -22.19
CA GLU A 38 -5.54 13.17 -22.68
C GLU A 38 -5.72 11.72 -22.17
N ILE A 39 -4.79 11.21 -21.38
CA ILE A 39 -4.80 9.82 -20.91
C ILE A 39 -5.61 9.68 -19.63
N THR A 40 -6.57 8.76 -19.62
CA THR A 40 -7.45 8.50 -18.47
C THR A 40 -7.22 7.12 -17.84
N ASP A 41 -6.52 6.21 -18.54
CA ASP A 41 -6.26 4.83 -18.07
C ASP A 41 -4.77 4.46 -18.25
N MET A 42 -4.11 4.15 -17.14
CA MET A 42 -2.71 3.69 -17.07
C MET A 42 -2.59 2.25 -16.58
N TYR A 43 -3.64 1.44 -16.70
CA TYR A 43 -3.63 0.04 -16.25
C TYR A 43 -2.41 -0.73 -16.80
N GLY A 44 -1.52 -1.17 -15.90
CA GLY A 44 -0.38 -2.03 -16.23
C GLY A 44 0.65 -1.45 -17.22
N LEU A 45 0.63 -0.14 -17.47
CA LEU A 45 1.37 0.53 -18.54
C LEU A 45 2.86 0.19 -18.57
N PHE A 46 3.50 0.09 -17.40
CA PHE A 46 4.92 -0.25 -17.26
C PHE A 46 5.14 -1.61 -16.60
N SER A 47 4.11 -2.45 -16.53
CA SER A 47 4.20 -3.74 -15.82
C SER A 47 5.40 -4.56 -16.29
N ASN A 48 6.24 -5.03 -15.31
CA ASN A 48 7.44 -5.83 -15.51
C ASN A 48 8.59 -5.15 -16.29
N VAL A 49 8.59 -3.82 -16.41
CA VAL A 49 9.75 -3.07 -16.93
C VAL A 49 10.92 -3.16 -15.95
N ASN A 50 12.06 -3.68 -16.40
CA ASN A 50 13.23 -3.99 -15.55
C ASN A 50 14.38 -2.98 -15.66
N HIS A 51 14.13 -1.79 -16.13
CA HIS A 51 15.06 -0.66 -16.12
C HIS A 51 14.38 0.57 -15.51
N ASN A 52 15.17 1.57 -15.13
CA ASN A 52 14.63 2.84 -14.70
C ASN A 52 14.27 3.70 -15.91
N PHE A 53 13.27 4.56 -15.74
CA PHE A 53 12.81 5.52 -16.74
C PHE A 53 12.29 6.79 -16.05
N ASP A 54 12.16 7.87 -16.80
CA ASP A 54 11.73 9.17 -16.30
C ASP A 54 10.38 9.58 -16.91
N VAL A 55 9.40 9.80 -16.05
CA VAL A 55 8.03 10.25 -16.36
C VAL A 55 7.67 11.48 -15.52
N SER A 56 8.67 12.22 -15.06
CA SER A 56 8.51 13.30 -14.08
C SER A 56 7.69 14.49 -14.57
N SER A 57 7.57 14.69 -15.87
CA SER A 57 6.75 15.76 -16.46
C SER A 57 5.42 15.29 -17.03
N TRP A 58 5.03 14.06 -16.76
CA TRP A 58 3.74 13.56 -17.21
C TRP A 58 2.59 14.26 -16.47
N ASP A 59 1.59 14.69 -17.23
CA ASP A 59 0.31 15.13 -16.70
C ASP A 59 -0.59 13.89 -16.55
N VAL A 60 -0.94 13.58 -15.30
CA VAL A 60 -1.80 12.44 -14.96
C VAL A 60 -3.11 12.87 -14.34
N SER A 61 -3.42 14.18 -14.39
CA SER A 61 -4.60 14.77 -13.74
C SER A 61 -5.94 14.21 -14.24
N ASN A 62 -5.98 13.66 -15.46
CA ASN A 62 -7.17 13.02 -16.01
C ASN A 62 -7.22 11.49 -15.79
N VAL A 63 -6.19 10.90 -15.14
CA VAL A 63 -6.11 9.45 -14.94
C VAL A 63 -7.02 9.03 -13.79
N THR A 64 -7.87 8.05 -14.04
CA THR A 64 -8.77 7.46 -13.04
C THR A 64 -8.36 6.06 -12.62
N ASN A 65 -7.61 5.33 -13.46
CA ASN A 65 -7.19 3.95 -13.24
C ASN A 65 -5.66 3.82 -13.33
N MET A 66 -5.03 3.50 -12.19
CA MET A 66 -3.59 3.27 -12.10
C MET A 66 -3.25 1.85 -11.62
N ARG A 67 -4.19 0.88 -11.78
CA ARG A 67 -3.94 -0.52 -11.40
C ARG A 67 -2.72 -1.07 -12.14
N TYR A 68 -1.81 -1.70 -11.39
CA TYR A 68 -0.60 -2.35 -11.92
C TYR A 68 0.33 -1.44 -12.73
N THR A 69 0.17 -0.11 -12.71
CA THR A 69 0.95 0.82 -13.58
C THR A 69 2.45 0.53 -13.52
N PHE A 70 3.02 0.36 -12.34
CA PHE A 70 4.45 0.06 -12.13
C PHE A 70 4.68 -1.35 -11.54
N TYR A 71 3.75 -2.27 -11.78
CA TYR A 71 3.85 -3.63 -11.22
C TYR A 71 5.16 -4.32 -11.61
N ASN A 72 5.92 -4.83 -10.61
CA ASN A 72 7.23 -5.46 -10.80
C ASN A 72 8.30 -4.61 -11.50
N CYS A 73 8.19 -3.29 -11.48
CA CYS A 73 9.24 -2.40 -11.97
C CYS A 73 10.39 -2.35 -10.95
N ASN A 74 11.20 -3.43 -10.92
CA ASN A 74 12.22 -3.65 -9.88
C ASN A 74 13.28 -2.56 -9.79
N MET A 75 13.57 -1.86 -10.89
CA MET A 75 14.59 -0.81 -11.01
C MET A 75 13.99 0.60 -11.07
N PHE A 76 12.67 0.74 -10.93
CA PHE A 76 12.01 2.04 -11.01
C PHE A 76 12.25 2.86 -9.73
N ILE A 77 12.82 4.04 -9.90
CA ILE A 77 13.11 4.96 -8.81
C ILE A 77 11.90 5.86 -8.51
N GLY A 78 11.08 6.17 -9.51
CA GLY A 78 9.89 7.03 -9.39
C GLY A 78 10.22 8.52 -9.24
N LYS A 79 11.31 9.00 -9.87
CA LYS A 79 11.66 10.43 -9.87
C LYS A 79 10.50 11.26 -10.44
N GLY A 80 10.10 12.31 -9.72
CA GLY A 80 9.08 13.26 -10.15
C GLY A 80 7.64 12.86 -9.84
N LEU A 81 7.40 11.63 -9.34
CA LEU A 81 6.05 11.19 -8.94
C LEU A 81 5.48 12.05 -7.80
N GLU A 82 6.34 12.67 -7.00
CA GLU A 82 5.95 13.62 -5.95
C GLU A 82 5.14 14.82 -6.46
N ASN A 83 5.19 15.09 -7.78
CA ASN A 83 4.48 16.19 -8.42
C ASN A 83 3.24 15.76 -9.20
N TRP A 84 2.94 14.46 -9.24
CA TRP A 84 1.77 13.96 -9.96
C TRP A 84 0.48 14.36 -9.24
N ASP A 85 -0.47 14.91 -10.00
CA ASP A 85 -1.86 15.10 -9.56
C ASP A 85 -2.64 13.80 -9.74
N VAL A 86 -2.83 13.07 -8.64
CA VAL A 86 -3.55 11.79 -8.61
C VAL A 86 -4.98 11.93 -8.06
N SER A 87 -5.49 13.17 -7.95
CA SER A 87 -6.78 13.47 -7.29
C SER A 87 -7.98 12.82 -7.97
N ASN A 88 -7.89 12.48 -9.26
CA ASN A 88 -8.95 11.78 -9.99
C ASN A 88 -8.80 10.24 -9.96
N VAL A 89 -7.72 9.70 -9.40
CA VAL A 89 -7.49 8.25 -9.35
C VAL A 89 -8.44 7.61 -8.34
N THR A 90 -9.17 6.60 -8.80
CA THR A 90 -10.08 5.81 -7.95
C THR A 90 -9.55 4.43 -7.63
N ASP A 91 -8.71 3.85 -8.49
CA ASP A 91 -8.15 2.50 -8.32
C ASP A 91 -6.63 2.50 -8.52
N ALA A 92 -5.90 2.24 -7.41
CA ALA A 92 -4.45 2.11 -7.35
C ALA A 92 -3.99 0.67 -6.97
N HIS A 93 -4.85 -0.34 -7.22
CA HIS A 93 -4.55 -1.74 -6.92
C HIS A 93 -3.19 -2.16 -7.50
N CYS A 94 -2.31 -2.66 -6.63
CA CYS A 94 -0.99 -3.16 -6.97
C CYS A 94 -0.09 -2.20 -7.78
N MET A 95 -0.34 -0.88 -7.71
CA MET A 95 0.34 0.11 -8.54
C MET A 95 1.87 0.00 -8.47
N PHE A 96 2.45 -0.15 -7.27
CA PHE A 96 3.89 -0.27 -7.05
C PHE A 96 4.32 -1.66 -6.57
N THR A 97 3.44 -2.67 -6.67
CA THR A 97 3.83 -4.03 -6.24
C THR A 97 5.16 -4.44 -6.87
N GLY A 98 6.13 -4.84 -6.03
CA GLY A 98 7.43 -5.32 -6.49
C GLY A 98 8.44 -4.25 -6.92
N CYS A 99 8.16 -2.96 -6.71
CA CYS A 99 9.11 -1.88 -6.95
C CYS A 99 10.20 -1.87 -5.86
N LYS A 100 11.26 -2.67 -6.03
CA LYS A 100 12.23 -3.00 -4.96
C LYS A 100 13.03 -1.81 -4.44
N ILE A 101 13.25 -0.80 -5.29
CA ILE A 101 14.05 0.39 -4.94
C ILE A 101 13.20 1.66 -4.83
N PHE A 102 11.88 1.53 -4.88
CA PHE A 102 10.96 2.66 -4.73
C PHE A 102 10.91 3.16 -3.28
N ASN A 103 11.18 4.44 -3.06
CA ASN A 103 11.06 5.09 -1.75
C ASN A 103 10.89 6.61 -1.92
N ARG A 104 9.80 7.06 -2.55
CA ARG A 104 9.51 8.48 -2.76
C ARG A 104 8.65 9.06 -1.65
N ASP A 105 8.75 10.38 -1.53
CA ASP A 105 7.85 11.21 -0.75
C ASP A 105 6.55 11.38 -1.53
N LEU A 106 5.42 11.00 -0.94
CA LEU A 106 4.10 11.08 -1.56
C LEU A 106 3.17 12.04 -0.81
N SER A 107 3.75 13.00 -0.07
CA SER A 107 2.99 13.95 0.77
C SER A 107 2.09 14.90 -0.03
N ASN A 108 2.38 15.11 -1.31
CA ASN A 108 1.55 15.96 -2.19
C ASN A 108 0.41 15.19 -2.89
N TRP A 109 0.34 13.88 -2.71
CA TRP A 109 -0.71 13.11 -3.37
C TRP A 109 -2.06 13.29 -2.65
N ASP A 110 -3.06 13.76 -3.38
CA ASP A 110 -4.46 13.71 -2.97
C ASP A 110 -5.05 12.35 -3.36
N VAL A 111 -5.23 11.48 -2.36
CA VAL A 111 -5.78 10.13 -2.55
C VAL A 111 -7.24 10.01 -2.13
N SER A 112 -7.90 11.13 -1.85
CA SER A 112 -9.25 11.19 -1.25
C SER A 112 -10.37 10.58 -2.14
N ASN A 113 -10.08 10.31 -3.41
CA ASN A 113 -11.00 9.62 -4.31
C ASN A 113 -10.67 8.13 -4.52
N MET A 114 -9.58 7.63 -3.94
CA MET A 114 -9.22 6.21 -4.07
C MET A 114 -10.14 5.34 -3.22
N THR A 115 -10.68 4.28 -3.84
CA THR A 115 -11.52 3.27 -3.15
C THR A 115 -10.82 1.93 -3.01
N ASN A 116 -9.78 1.66 -3.81
CA ASN A 116 -9.05 0.40 -3.81
C ASN A 116 -7.54 0.65 -3.79
N MET A 117 -6.90 0.26 -2.68
CA MET A 117 -5.45 0.33 -2.48
C MET A 117 -4.83 -1.06 -2.23
N MET A 118 -5.54 -2.14 -2.58
CA MET A 118 -5.05 -3.50 -2.35
C MET A 118 -3.65 -3.70 -2.95
N GLY A 119 -2.69 -4.12 -2.13
CA GLY A 119 -1.34 -4.44 -2.55
C GLY A 119 -0.53 -3.28 -3.15
N MET A 120 -0.95 -2.01 -2.96
CA MET A 120 -0.34 -0.85 -3.65
C MET A 120 1.18 -0.83 -3.52
N PHE A 121 1.75 -1.12 -2.35
CA PHE A 121 3.19 -1.16 -2.09
C PHE A 121 3.71 -2.58 -1.76
N TYR A 122 2.96 -3.62 -2.10
CA TYR A 122 3.38 -4.99 -1.81
C TYR A 122 4.77 -5.29 -2.39
N LYS A 123 5.67 -5.90 -1.58
CA LYS A 123 7.07 -6.17 -1.97
C LYS A 123 7.91 -4.93 -2.33
N CYS A 124 7.71 -3.80 -1.64
CA CYS A 124 8.56 -2.62 -1.71
C CYS A 124 9.45 -2.55 -0.44
N PRO A 125 10.54 -3.33 -0.34
CA PRO A 125 11.26 -3.57 0.92
C PRO A 125 11.92 -2.35 1.52
N ILE A 126 12.28 -1.33 0.71
CA ILE A 126 12.92 -0.11 1.21
C ILE A 126 11.96 1.06 1.39
N PHE A 127 10.68 0.88 1.03
CA PHE A 127 9.66 1.92 1.17
C PHE A 127 9.38 2.21 2.66
N LYS A 128 9.52 3.47 3.06
CA LYS A 128 9.34 3.92 4.46
C LYS A 128 7.97 4.51 4.75
N GLY A 129 7.20 4.85 3.72
CA GLY A 129 5.89 5.45 3.85
C GLY A 129 5.89 6.97 4.02
N LYS A 130 6.98 7.68 3.66
CA LYS A 130 7.03 9.14 3.79
C LYS A 130 5.92 9.80 2.98
N GLY A 131 5.14 10.67 3.63
CA GLY A 131 4.03 11.41 3.05
C GLY A 131 2.66 10.75 3.20
N LEU A 132 2.61 9.49 3.69
CA LEU A 132 1.34 8.80 3.88
C LEU A 132 0.59 9.24 5.15
N GLU A 133 1.29 9.89 6.08
CA GLU A 133 0.74 10.36 7.35
C GLU A 133 -0.45 11.31 7.19
N ASN A 134 -0.55 11.99 6.04
CA ASN A 134 -1.61 12.96 5.76
C ASN A 134 -2.64 12.50 4.73
N TRP A 135 -2.56 11.26 4.26
CA TRP A 135 -3.49 10.76 3.27
C TRP A 135 -4.92 10.64 3.83
N ASP A 136 -5.90 11.16 3.11
CA ASP A 136 -7.31 10.88 3.35
C ASP A 136 -7.69 9.55 2.67
N VAL A 137 -7.79 8.51 3.49
CA VAL A 137 -8.13 7.15 3.04
C VAL A 137 -9.58 6.78 3.38
N SER A 138 -10.41 7.77 3.72
CA SER A 138 -11.78 7.54 4.24
C SER A 138 -12.72 6.85 3.26
N LYS A 139 -12.43 6.88 1.95
CA LYS A 139 -13.22 6.16 0.94
C LYS A 139 -12.68 4.77 0.60
N VAL A 140 -11.54 4.38 1.16
CA VAL A 140 -10.93 3.09 0.81
C VAL A 140 -11.70 1.94 1.45
N GLU A 141 -12.04 0.94 0.64
CA GLU A 141 -12.78 -0.25 1.06
C GLU A 141 -11.86 -1.49 1.16
N ASP A 142 -10.78 -1.55 0.39
CA ASP A 142 -9.85 -2.68 0.33
C ASP A 142 -8.40 -2.24 0.51
N MET A 143 -7.78 -2.68 1.64
CA MET A 143 -6.38 -2.43 1.97
C MET A 143 -5.58 -3.73 2.14
N ARG A 144 -6.09 -4.88 1.66
CA ARG A 144 -5.38 -6.15 1.77
C ARG A 144 -3.98 -6.05 1.15
N TYR A 145 -2.99 -6.62 1.81
CA TYR A 145 -1.59 -6.68 1.33
C TYR A 145 -0.90 -5.33 1.09
N MET A 146 -1.51 -4.18 1.44
CA MET A 146 -1.04 -2.85 1.00
C MET A 146 0.46 -2.63 1.24
N PHE A 147 0.97 -2.98 2.41
CA PHE A 147 2.39 -2.85 2.78
C PHE A 147 3.09 -4.21 3.00
N ARG A 148 2.46 -5.31 2.58
CA ARG A 148 3.05 -6.63 2.78
C ARG A 148 4.47 -6.70 2.23
N LEU A 149 5.45 -7.20 3.05
CA LEU A 149 6.88 -7.28 2.70
C LEU A 149 7.56 -5.91 2.48
N CYS A 150 7.00 -4.82 3.00
CA CYS A 150 7.65 -3.52 3.11
C CYS A 150 8.51 -3.50 4.40
N LYS A 151 9.68 -4.12 4.37
CA LYS A 151 10.50 -4.37 5.58
C LYS A 151 10.88 -3.11 6.35
N ASN A 152 11.10 -1.99 5.65
CA ASN A 152 11.52 -0.71 6.23
C ASN A 152 10.36 0.24 6.53
N PHE A 153 9.12 -0.19 6.33
CA PHE A 153 7.94 0.64 6.58
C PHE A 153 7.75 0.88 8.08
N ASP A 154 7.65 2.15 8.48
CA ASP A 154 7.29 2.58 9.84
C ASP A 154 6.73 4.02 9.81
N CYS A 155 5.61 4.22 9.13
CA CYS A 155 4.91 5.49 9.03
C CYS A 155 3.91 5.65 10.19
N ASP A 156 3.70 6.90 10.63
CA ASP A 156 2.63 7.26 11.55
C ASP A 156 1.30 7.29 10.82
N LEU A 157 0.35 6.46 11.21
CA LEU A 157 -0.94 6.31 10.56
C LEU A 157 -2.10 6.84 11.42
N SER A 158 -1.81 7.72 12.40
CA SER A 158 -2.80 8.23 13.37
C SER A 158 -3.93 9.04 12.74
N ASN A 159 -3.71 9.63 11.57
CA ASN A 159 -4.72 10.42 10.86
C ASN A 159 -5.58 9.58 9.89
N TRP A 160 -5.29 8.30 9.73
CA TRP A 160 -6.04 7.48 8.79
C TRP A 160 -7.42 7.11 9.34
N ASN A 161 -8.46 7.49 8.61
CA ASN A 161 -9.82 7.01 8.84
C ASN A 161 -10.07 5.76 8.00
N ILE A 162 -10.09 4.60 8.63
CA ILE A 162 -10.32 3.31 7.97
C ILE A 162 -11.71 2.72 8.26
N SER A 163 -12.64 3.52 8.74
CA SER A 163 -13.97 3.05 9.16
C SER A 163 -14.78 2.39 8.04
N ASN A 164 -14.45 2.62 6.76
CA ASN A 164 -15.09 1.95 5.62
C ASN A 164 -14.38 0.63 5.21
N VAL A 165 -13.23 0.30 5.82
CA VAL A 165 -12.47 -0.89 5.41
C VAL A 165 -13.03 -2.14 6.07
N VAL A 166 -13.33 -3.16 5.26
CA VAL A 166 -13.88 -4.45 5.73
C VAL A 166 -12.80 -5.52 5.84
N ASN A 167 -11.74 -5.44 5.04
CA ASN A 167 -10.69 -6.45 5.00
C ASN A 167 -9.30 -5.82 5.01
N ILE A 168 -8.52 -6.14 6.05
CA ILE A 168 -7.12 -5.69 6.26
C ILE A 168 -6.15 -6.87 6.32
N GLY A 169 -6.53 -8.00 5.74
CA GLY A 169 -5.70 -9.22 5.76
C GLY A 169 -4.32 -8.99 5.14
N TRP A 170 -3.28 -9.43 5.84
CA TRP A 170 -1.87 -9.31 5.44
C TRP A 170 -1.36 -7.88 5.19
N MET A 171 -2.07 -6.84 5.65
CA MET A 171 -1.74 -5.44 5.32
C MET A 171 -0.28 -5.08 5.67
N PHE A 172 0.20 -5.45 6.84
CA PHE A 172 1.56 -5.19 7.32
C PHE A 172 2.43 -6.45 7.43
N ASN A 173 2.01 -7.58 6.84
CA ASN A 173 2.77 -8.82 6.97
C ASN A 173 4.24 -8.64 6.55
N GLU A 174 5.18 -9.09 7.40
CA GLU A 174 6.63 -8.96 7.21
C GLU A 174 7.12 -7.50 7.10
N CYS A 175 6.40 -6.53 7.67
CA CYS A 175 6.89 -5.17 7.91
C CYS A 175 7.76 -5.19 9.18
N GLU A 176 9.02 -5.60 9.05
CA GLU A 176 9.90 -5.89 10.19
C GLU A 176 10.13 -4.68 11.10
N MET A 177 10.20 -3.46 10.51
CA MET A 177 10.43 -2.21 11.25
C MET A 177 9.17 -1.59 11.84
N PHE A 178 7.98 -2.01 11.41
CA PHE A 178 6.72 -1.40 11.80
C PHE A 178 6.43 -1.55 13.29
N THR A 179 6.26 -0.41 13.96
CA THR A 179 5.99 -0.35 15.41
C THR A 179 4.50 -0.36 15.74
N GLY A 180 3.65 -0.02 14.79
CA GLY A 180 2.20 0.15 14.95
C GLY A 180 1.80 1.57 15.35
N LYS A 181 2.69 2.55 15.19
CA LYS A 181 2.40 3.94 15.55
C LYS A 181 1.18 4.47 14.81
N GLY A 182 0.22 5.00 15.55
CA GLY A 182 -1.00 5.59 15.04
C GLY A 182 -2.18 4.61 14.90
N LEU A 183 -1.99 3.31 15.19
CA LEU A 183 -3.08 2.34 15.09
C LEU A 183 -3.98 2.31 16.31
N GLU A 184 -3.55 2.88 17.44
CA GLU A 184 -4.25 2.85 18.72
C GLU A 184 -5.65 3.46 18.67
N ASN A 185 -5.91 4.35 17.71
CA ASN A 185 -7.19 5.04 17.54
C ASN A 185 -7.97 4.63 16.29
N TRP A 186 -7.53 3.62 15.58
CA TRP A 186 -8.24 3.16 14.40
C TRP A 186 -9.62 2.61 14.75
N ASP A 187 -10.64 3.08 14.05
CA ASP A 187 -11.97 2.46 14.07
C ASP A 187 -11.98 1.26 13.12
N ILE A 188 -11.91 0.07 13.71
CA ILE A 188 -11.94 -1.21 13.00
C ILE A 188 -13.27 -1.94 13.17
N SER A 189 -14.30 -1.26 13.65
CA SER A 189 -15.61 -1.86 13.96
C SER A 189 -16.28 -2.54 12.76
N ASN A 190 -15.97 -2.12 11.52
CA ASN A 190 -16.46 -2.75 10.30
C ASN A 190 -15.54 -3.87 9.77
N VAL A 191 -14.37 -4.10 10.37
CA VAL A 191 -13.44 -5.12 9.90
C VAL A 191 -13.93 -6.52 10.27
N THR A 192 -14.05 -7.38 9.25
CA THR A 192 -14.42 -8.79 9.45
C THR A 192 -13.23 -9.73 9.29
N ASN A 193 -12.18 -9.29 8.59
CA ASN A 193 -11.04 -10.15 8.27
C ASN A 193 -9.70 -9.40 8.47
N MET A 194 -8.89 -9.89 9.41
CA MET A 194 -7.55 -9.36 9.72
C MET A 194 -6.48 -10.47 9.75
N PHE A 195 -6.68 -11.56 8.97
CA PHE A 195 -5.75 -12.68 8.94
C PHE A 195 -4.33 -12.24 8.58
N GLY A 196 -3.38 -12.65 9.41
CA GLY A 196 -1.95 -12.38 9.22
C GLY A 196 -1.55 -10.90 9.16
N MET A 197 -2.40 -9.96 9.56
CA MET A 197 -2.17 -8.51 9.39
C MET A 197 -0.78 -8.08 9.87
N PHE A 198 -0.35 -8.53 11.04
CA PHE A 198 0.95 -8.21 11.64
C PHE A 198 1.94 -9.38 11.62
N CYS A 199 1.63 -10.46 10.92
CA CYS A 199 2.52 -11.62 10.90
C CYS A 199 3.93 -11.22 10.44
N GLY A 200 4.95 -11.46 11.28
CA GLY A 200 6.34 -11.08 10.99
C GLY A 200 6.70 -9.62 11.28
N CYS A 201 5.82 -8.82 11.86
CA CYS A 201 6.13 -7.47 12.34
C CYS A 201 6.93 -7.56 13.65
N THR A 202 8.24 -7.79 13.54
CA THR A 202 9.10 -8.12 14.71
C THR A 202 9.22 -6.98 15.72
N ASN A 203 9.01 -5.73 15.28
CA ASN A 203 9.06 -4.53 16.13
C ASN A 203 7.69 -4.06 16.63
N PHE A 204 6.61 -4.66 16.16
CA PHE A 204 5.25 -4.27 16.53
C PHE A 204 5.00 -4.37 18.03
N ASN A 205 4.51 -3.29 18.62
CA ASN A 205 4.08 -3.26 20.04
C ASN A 205 3.11 -2.10 20.31
N CYS A 206 2.01 -2.02 19.58
CA CYS A 206 0.96 -1.02 19.74
C CYS A 206 0.00 -1.39 20.87
N ASP A 207 -0.60 -0.38 21.51
CA ASP A 207 -1.72 -0.54 22.43
C ASP A 207 -3.02 -0.68 21.61
N LEU A 208 -3.71 -1.80 21.78
CA LEU A 208 -4.91 -2.14 21.03
C LEU A 208 -6.18 -2.11 21.89
N SER A 209 -6.14 -1.39 23.01
CA SER A 209 -7.23 -1.32 24.00
C SER A 209 -8.53 -0.75 23.43
N ASN A 210 -8.43 0.13 22.43
CA ASN A 210 -9.58 0.79 21.81
C ASN A 210 -10.17 0.04 20.62
N TRP A 211 -9.56 -1.08 20.22
CA TRP A 211 -10.03 -1.83 19.06
C TRP A 211 -11.28 -2.63 19.36
N ASP A 212 -12.39 -2.34 18.66
CA ASP A 212 -13.57 -3.19 18.64
C ASP A 212 -13.42 -4.28 17.59
N VAL A 213 -13.14 -5.50 18.07
CA VAL A 213 -12.98 -6.70 17.23
C VAL A 213 -14.24 -7.56 17.19
N SER A 214 -15.37 -7.08 17.69
CA SER A 214 -16.60 -7.88 17.84
C SER A 214 -17.16 -8.40 16.51
N ASN A 215 -16.87 -7.75 15.39
CA ASN A 215 -17.27 -8.19 14.05
C ASN A 215 -16.23 -9.04 13.33
N VAL A 216 -15.05 -9.26 13.94
CA VAL A 216 -13.98 -10.03 13.30
C VAL A 216 -14.29 -11.52 13.30
N ILE A 217 -14.18 -12.13 12.13
CA ILE A 217 -14.42 -13.56 11.91
C ILE A 217 -13.10 -14.34 11.79
N ASN A 218 -12.06 -13.72 11.23
CA ASN A 218 -10.79 -14.39 10.94
C ASN A 218 -9.60 -13.60 11.49
N MET A 219 -8.88 -14.23 12.44
CA MET A 219 -7.63 -13.76 13.06
C MET A 219 -6.47 -14.74 12.86
N TYR A 220 -6.55 -15.62 11.84
CA TYR A 220 -5.49 -16.58 11.55
C TYR A 220 -4.12 -15.89 11.49
N ALA A 221 -3.14 -16.37 12.27
CA ALA A 221 -1.76 -15.89 12.31
C ALA A 221 -1.61 -14.36 12.53
N LEU A 222 -2.59 -13.65 13.10
CA LEU A 222 -2.65 -12.17 13.22
C LEU A 222 -1.35 -11.56 13.73
N PHE A 223 -0.81 -12.05 14.85
CA PHE A 223 0.44 -11.57 15.46
C PHE A 223 1.59 -12.57 15.36
N ARG A 224 1.48 -13.57 14.48
CA ARG A 224 2.54 -14.58 14.38
C ARG A 224 3.91 -13.94 14.18
N LYS A 225 4.92 -14.32 15.01
CA LYS A 225 6.29 -13.77 14.99
C LYS A 225 6.41 -12.28 15.33
N CYS A 226 5.43 -11.68 16.03
CA CYS A 226 5.57 -10.33 16.58
C CYS A 226 6.41 -10.41 17.87
N ASN A 227 7.74 -10.43 17.74
CA ASN A 227 8.65 -10.75 18.83
C ASN A 227 8.64 -9.76 20.00
N LYS A 228 8.30 -8.47 19.72
CA LYS A 228 8.24 -7.41 20.74
C LYS A 228 6.83 -7.19 21.30
N PHE A 229 5.80 -7.76 20.69
CA PHE A 229 4.42 -7.54 21.10
C PHE A 229 4.15 -8.10 22.49
N THR A 230 3.65 -7.23 23.37
CA THR A 230 3.34 -7.56 24.77
C THR A 230 1.89 -7.98 25.00
N GLY A 231 1.00 -7.71 24.02
CA GLY A 231 -0.42 -8.01 24.11
C GLY A 231 -1.24 -6.95 24.82
N LYS A 232 -0.70 -5.72 25.01
CA LYS A 232 -1.46 -4.63 25.64
C LYS A 232 -2.74 -4.34 24.88
N GLY A 233 -3.87 -4.35 25.61
CA GLY A 233 -5.20 -4.09 25.09
C GLY A 233 -5.98 -5.32 24.62
N LEU A 234 -5.35 -6.51 24.59
CA LEU A 234 -6.03 -7.74 24.18
C LEU A 234 -7.00 -8.27 25.23
N GLU A 235 -6.84 -7.88 26.47
CA GLU A 235 -7.62 -8.40 27.61
C GLU A 235 -9.12 -8.14 27.48
N ASN A 236 -9.51 -7.07 26.77
CA ASN A 236 -10.92 -6.66 26.62
C ASN A 236 -11.56 -7.08 25.28
N TRP A 237 -10.82 -7.80 24.43
CA TRP A 237 -11.34 -8.17 23.12
C TRP A 237 -12.52 -9.14 23.21
N ASN A 238 -13.62 -8.80 22.53
CA ASN A 238 -14.75 -9.70 22.32
C ASN A 238 -14.49 -10.55 21.06
N VAL A 239 -14.05 -11.78 21.26
CA VAL A 239 -13.71 -12.72 20.16
C VAL A 239 -14.81 -13.75 19.89
N SER A 240 -16.03 -13.52 20.35
CA SER A 240 -17.14 -14.48 20.26
C SER A 240 -17.53 -14.85 18.83
N ASN A 241 -17.26 -13.97 17.85
CA ASN A 241 -17.54 -14.22 16.43
C ASN A 241 -16.34 -14.79 15.66
N VAL A 242 -15.18 -14.92 16.31
CA VAL A 242 -13.97 -15.41 15.61
C VAL A 242 -14.07 -16.93 15.36
N ILE A 243 -13.95 -17.32 14.10
CA ILE A 243 -14.00 -18.73 13.66
C ILE A 243 -12.57 -19.30 13.52
N ASP A 244 -11.60 -18.48 13.11
CA ASP A 244 -10.21 -18.93 12.91
C ASP A 244 -9.20 -18.00 13.55
N MET A 245 -8.50 -18.49 14.58
CA MET A 245 -7.37 -17.81 15.22
C MET A 245 -6.12 -18.71 15.34
N ARG A 246 -6.04 -19.75 14.49
CA ARG A 246 -4.90 -20.69 14.49
C ARG A 246 -3.59 -19.97 14.28
N GLY A 247 -2.62 -20.25 15.16
CA GLY A 247 -1.29 -19.69 15.08
C GLY A 247 -1.20 -18.18 15.32
N MET A 248 -2.25 -17.56 15.86
CA MET A 248 -2.36 -16.11 16.11
C MET A 248 -1.13 -15.56 16.83
N PHE A 249 -0.68 -16.24 17.87
CA PHE A 249 0.45 -15.80 18.72
C PHE A 249 1.71 -16.65 18.57
N LYS A 250 1.79 -17.52 17.55
CA LYS A 250 2.95 -18.39 17.36
C LYS A 250 4.23 -17.56 17.16
N GLY A 251 5.19 -17.67 18.08
CA GLY A 251 6.46 -16.94 18.03
C GLY A 251 6.41 -15.52 18.62
N CYS A 252 5.39 -15.18 19.41
CA CYS A 252 5.34 -13.96 20.20
C CYS A 252 6.05 -14.18 21.55
N ASN A 253 7.33 -13.80 21.63
CA ASN A 253 8.18 -14.18 22.78
C ASN A 253 7.95 -13.33 24.05
N ARG A 254 7.25 -12.18 23.92
CA ARG A 254 6.99 -11.24 25.04
C ARG A 254 5.52 -11.11 25.41
N LEU A 255 4.67 -11.87 24.74
CA LEU A 255 3.22 -11.78 24.90
C LEU A 255 2.78 -12.29 26.27
N THR A 256 1.95 -11.51 26.96
CA THR A 256 1.07 -12.02 28.00
C THR A 256 -0.19 -12.56 27.33
N ILE A 257 -0.38 -13.88 27.36
CA ILE A 257 -1.50 -14.54 26.69
C ILE A 257 -2.82 -14.09 27.35
N PRO A 258 -3.77 -13.56 26.60
CA PRO A 258 -5.06 -13.14 27.14
C PRO A 258 -5.89 -14.37 27.57
N TYR A 259 -6.65 -14.22 28.65
CA TYR A 259 -7.42 -15.31 29.28
C TYR A 259 -8.45 -15.98 28.37
N TRP A 260 -8.92 -15.29 27.34
CA TRP A 260 -9.90 -15.81 26.39
C TRP A 260 -9.28 -16.76 25.35
N TYR A 261 -7.95 -16.68 25.11
CA TYR A 261 -7.27 -17.50 24.10
C TYR A 261 -7.20 -19.00 24.50
N ASP A 262 -7.03 -19.29 25.78
CA ASP A 262 -6.93 -20.66 26.28
C ASP A 262 -8.30 -21.37 26.40
N LYS A 263 -9.40 -20.66 26.13
CA LYS A 263 -10.77 -21.19 26.26
C LYS A 263 -11.35 -21.67 24.95
N LEU A 264 -10.62 -21.55 23.85
CA LEU A 264 -10.99 -21.92 22.49
C LEU A 264 -10.13 -23.08 21.99
#